data_e46e24be93564df3239c8043f07ad879
#
_entry.id   e46e24be93564df3239c8043f07ad879
#
_cell.length_a   1.000
_cell.length_b   1.000
_cell.length_c   1.000
_cell.angle_alpha   90.00
_cell.angle_beta   90.00
_cell.angle_gamma   90.00
#
_symmetry.space_group_name_H-M   'P 1'
#
loop_
_entity.id
_entity.type
_entity.pdbx_description
1 polymer ?
#
loop_
_entity_poly.entity_id
_entity_poly.type
_entity_poly.pdbx_seq_one_letter_code
_entity_poly.pdbx_strand_id
1 'polypeptide(L)'
;MQTYMANPDKIERKWYVVDADGCTLGRLASGVASVLRGKNKPQFTPHVDTGDYVIIVNADKIKVTGKKLEQKIYYNHSDYVGGMRETTLKEMLAKKPEKVIELAVKGMLPKGPLGRAMNKKLFVYAGSEHKHEAQKPEVLTF
;
A
#
# COMPACT_ATOMS: atom_id res chain seq x y z
N MET A 1 31.10 20.81 0.14
CA MET A 1 29.68 20.52 0.37
C MET A 1 29.49 19.01 0.47
N GLN A 2 29.01 18.51 1.59
CA GLN A 2 28.76 17.07 1.73
C GLN A 2 27.26 16.81 1.52
N THR A 3 26.94 15.91 0.61
CA THR A 3 25.57 15.46 0.37
C THR A 3 25.19 14.43 1.41
N TYR A 4 24.02 14.56 2.02
CA TYR A 4 23.53 13.56 2.98
C TYR A 4 23.15 12.27 2.24
N MET A 5 23.62 11.14 2.74
CA MET A 5 23.22 9.81 2.31
C MET A 5 22.69 9.03 3.52
N ALA A 6 21.49 8.49 3.42
CA ALA A 6 20.88 7.73 4.49
C ALA A 6 21.63 6.40 4.73
N ASN A 7 21.84 6.08 6.01
CA ASN A 7 22.36 4.78 6.42
C ASN A 7 21.19 3.92 6.91
N PRO A 8 20.98 2.70 6.38
CA PRO A 8 19.88 1.82 6.79
C PRO A 8 19.79 1.55 8.30
N ASP A 9 20.95 1.50 8.98
CA ASP A 9 21.03 1.20 10.42
C ASP A 9 20.65 2.38 11.33
N LYS A 10 20.64 3.60 10.77
CA LYS A 10 20.36 4.84 11.53
C LYS A 10 18.99 5.42 11.25
N ILE A 11 18.19 4.77 10.41
CA ILE A 11 16.86 5.26 10.03
C ILE A 11 15.85 4.87 11.09
N GLU A 12 15.24 5.86 11.73
CA GLU A 12 14.08 5.66 12.57
C GLU A 12 12.82 5.47 11.72
N ARG A 13 12.12 4.36 11.96
CA ARG A 13 10.88 4.03 11.27
C ARG A 13 9.72 4.13 12.24
N LYS A 14 8.71 4.91 11.84
CA LYS A 14 7.46 5.07 12.57
C LYS A 14 6.39 4.13 12.03
N TRP A 15 5.35 3.95 12.82
CA TRP A 15 4.15 3.21 12.44
C TRP A 15 2.99 4.17 12.30
N TYR A 16 2.26 4.06 11.20
CA TYR A 16 1.09 4.87 10.93
C TYR A 16 -0.12 3.98 10.70
N VAL A 17 -1.28 4.42 11.21
CA VAL A 17 -2.56 3.83 10.88
C VAL A 17 -3.37 4.82 10.03
N VAL A 18 -3.96 4.31 8.96
CA VAL A 18 -4.77 5.07 8.01
C VAL A 18 -6.13 4.41 7.88
N ASP A 19 -7.19 5.19 8.01
CA ASP A 19 -8.55 4.72 7.77
C ASP A 19 -8.89 4.88 6.27
N ALA A 20 -9.30 3.78 5.64
CA ALA A 20 -9.72 3.76 4.24
C ALA A 20 -11.20 4.11 4.05
N ASP A 21 -11.99 4.24 5.13
CA ASP A 21 -13.41 4.53 5.02
C ASP A 21 -13.66 5.84 4.27
N GLY A 22 -14.46 5.76 3.21
CA GLY A 22 -14.80 6.90 2.37
C GLY A 22 -13.69 7.44 1.48
N CYS A 23 -12.45 6.94 1.60
CA CYS A 23 -11.33 7.37 0.80
C CYS A 23 -11.39 6.80 -0.63
N THR A 24 -10.90 7.58 -1.61
CA THR A 24 -10.76 7.11 -3.00
C THR A 24 -9.52 6.22 -3.12
N LEU A 25 -9.67 5.02 -3.66
CA LEU A 25 -8.59 4.02 -3.80
C LEU A 25 -7.28 4.60 -4.35
N GLY A 26 -7.32 5.33 -5.46
CA GLY A 26 -6.11 5.85 -6.09
C GLY A 26 -5.40 6.92 -5.27
N ARG A 27 -6.15 7.82 -4.64
CA ARG A 27 -5.59 8.89 -3.78
C ARG A 27 -4.99 8.32 -2.50
N LEU A 28 -5.70 7.41 -1.85
CA LEU A 28 -5.18 6.69 -0.69
C LEU A 28 -3.88 5.95 -1.03
N ALA A 29 -3.89 5.17 -2.12
CA ALA A 29 -2.72 4.40 -2.54
C ALA A 29 -1.50 5.28 -2.85
N SER A 30 -1.69 6.45 -3.47
CA SER A 30 -0.59 7.37 -3.76
C SER A 30 0.02 8.00 -2.51
N GLY A 31 -0.82 8.39 -1.55
CA GLY A 31 -0.37 8.89 -0.24
C GLY A 31 0.42 7.84 0.53
N VAL A 32 -0.14 6.64 0.65
CA VAL A 32 0.51 5.50 1.31
C VAL A 32 1.83 5.12 0.63
N ALA A 33 1.89 5.07 -0.70
CA ALA A 33 3.12 4.78 -1.42
C ALA A 33 4.21 5.82 -1.17
N SER A 34 3.86 7.10 -1.02
CA SER A 34 4.80 8.17 -0.67
C SER A 34 5.40 7.97 0.72
N VAL A 35 4.60 7.56 1.70
CA VAL A 35 5.06 7.27 3.07
C VAL A 35 5.94 6.03 3.10
N LEU A 36 5.54 4.94 2.44
CA LEU A 36 6.31 3.70 2.34
C LEU A 36 7.67 3.92 1.68
N ARG A 37 7.75 4.82 0.71
CA ARG A 37 8.99 5.19 0.04
C ARG A 37 9.86 6.16 0.85
N GLY A 38 9.25 6.88 1.81
CA GLY A 38 9.94 7.86 2.65
C GLY A 38 10.07 9.25 2.03
N LYS A 39 9.28 9.57 1.00
CA LYS A 39 9.32 10.89 0.34
C LYS A 39 8.92 12.06 1.25
N ASN A 40 8.21 11.79 2.32
CA ASN A 40 7.81 12.77 3.34
C ASN A 40 8.94 13.14 4.31
N LYS A 41 10.05 12.41 4.27
CA LYS A 41 11.20 12.66 5.16
C LYS A 41 12.29 13.48 4.45
N PRO A 42 12.93 14.45 5.14
CA PRO A 42 14.08 15.18 4.58
C PRO A 42 15.27 14.28 4.31
N GLN A 43 15.35 13.13 4.98
CA GLN A 43 16.42 12.13 4.86
C GLN A 43 16.24 11.20 3.64
N PHE A 44 15.23 11.43 2.79
CA PHE A 44 14.94 10.58 1.65
C PHE A 44 16.16 10.37 0.75
N THR A 45 16.52 9.11 0.53
CA THR A 45 17.59 8.70 -0.38
C THR A 45 17.04 7.63 -1.33
N PRO A 46 17.11 7.81 -2.67
CA PRO A 46 16.42 6.94 -3.62
C PRO A 46 16.81 5.46 -3.57
N HIS A 47 18.05 5.14 -3.23
CA HIS A 47 18.57 3.77 -3.20
C HIS A 47 18.46 3.08 -1.83
N VAL A 48 17.99 3.80 -0.80
CA VAL A 48 17.83 3.30 0.56
C VAL A 48 16.37 3.33 0.95
N ASP A 49 15.91 2.30 1.66
CA ASP A 49 14.55 2.25 2.22
C ASP A 49 14.44 3.12 3.48
N THR A 50 14.02 4.37 3.29
CA THR A 50 13.83 5.36 4.37
C THR A 50 12.38 5.45 4.86
N GLY A 51 11.46 4.71 4.26
CA GLY A 51 10.03 4.79 4.53
C GLY A 51 9.60 4.15 5.85
N ASP A 52 8.37 4.47 6.24
CA ASP A 52 7.73 4.03 7.47
C ASP A 52 6.79 2.84 7.24
N TYR A 53 6.31 2.25 8.33
CA TYR A 53 5.30 1.22 8.31
C TYR A 53 3.90 1.84 8.23
N VAL A 54 3.03 1.27 7.41
CA VAL A 54 1.66 1.74 7.24
C VAL A 54 0.68 0.61 7.43
N ILE A 55 -0.30 0.84 8.30
CA ILE A 55 -1.44 -0.04 8.54
C ILE A 55 -2.66 0.64 7.94
N ILE A 56 -3.41 -0.08 7.11
CA ILE A 56 -4.67 0.40 6.55
C ILE A 56 -5.80 -0.42 7.14
N VAL A 57 -6.80 0.24 7.66
CA VAL A 57 -8.02 -0.37 8.21
C VAL A 57 -9.25 -0.03 7.36
N ASN A 58 -10.35 -0.76 7.54
CA ASN A 58 -11.60 -0.59 6.79
C ASN A 58 -11.43 -0.69 5.25
N ALA A 59 -10.63 -1.62 4.78
CA ALA A 59 -10.38 -1.79 3.35
C ALA A 59 -11.64 -2.16 2.54
N ASP A 60 -12.66 -2.71 3.18
CA ASP A 60 -13.97 -3.05 2.59
C ASP A 60 -14.79 -1.82 2.21
N LYS A 61 -14.56 -0.67 2.86
CA LYS A 61 -15.33 0.57 2.68
C LYS A 61 -14.68 1.57 1.71
N ILE A 62 -13.64 1.13 1.00
CA ILE A 62 -12.95 2.00 0.04
C ILE A 62 -13.84 2.36 -1.14
N LYS A 63 -13.75 3.62 -1.60
CA LYS A 63 -14.54 4.12 -2.73
C LYS A 63 -13.73 4.11 -4.02
N VAL A 64 -14.45 3.86 -5.11
CA VAL A 64 -13.93 4.00 -6.48
C VAL A 64 -14.88 4.87 -7.29
N THR A 65 -14.35 5.60 -8.26
CA THR A 65 -15.11 6.52 -9.09
C THR A 65 -15.53 5.90 -10.42
N GLY A 66 -16.63 6.39 -10.98
CA GLY A 66 -17.15 5.94 -12.28
C GLY A 66 -17.58 4.48 -12.29
N LYS A 67 -17.46 3.84 -13.44
CA LYS A 67 -17.88 2.44 -13.66
C LYS A 67 -16.79 1.40 -13.34
N LYS A 68 -15.77 1.77 -12.53
CA LYS A 68 -14.63 0.88 -12.24
C LYS A 68 -15.02 -0.41 -11.51
N LEU A 69 -16.08 -0.39 -10.72
CA LEU A 69 -16.57 -1.60 -10.03
C LEU A 69 -16.85 -2.76 -11.00
N GLU A 70 -17.37 -2.44 -12.18
CA GLU A 70 -17.75 -3.43 -13.18
C GLU A 70 -16.69 -3.60 -14.28
N GLN A 71 -16.04 -2.50 -14.66
CA GLN A 71 -15.12 -2.48 -15.81
C GLN A 71 -13.68 -2.79 -15.47
N LYS A 72 -13.25 -2.57 -14.22
CA LYS A 72 -11.87 -2.88 -13.83
C LYS A 72 -11.71 -4.37 -13.61
N ILE A 73 -10.82 -4.99 -14.40
CA ILE A 73 -10.53 -6.41 -14.34
C ILE A 73 -9.11 -6.65 -13.84
N TYR A 74 -8.96 -7.61 -12.94
CA TYR A 74 -7.68 -8.13 -12.48
C TYR A 74 -7.39 -9.46 -13.17
N TYR A 75 -6.23 -9.57 -13.80
CA TYR A 75 -5.81 -10.75 -14.54
C TYR A 75 -4.81 -11.58 -13.73
N ASN A 76 -5.03 -12.89 -13.69
CA ASN A 76 -4.09 -13.86 -13.15
C ASN A 76 -3.89 -14.98 -14.18
N HIS A 77 -2.66 -15.48 -14.29
CA HIS A 77 -2.28 -16.56 -15.19
C HIS A 77 -1.77 -17.77 -14.41
N SER A 78 -2.23 -18.97 -14.76
CA SER A 78 -1.88 -20.21 -14.04
C SER A 78 -0.73 -20.99 -14.68
N ASP A 79 0.09 -20.37 -15.55
CA ASP A 79 1.21 -20.98 -16.29
C ASP A 79 0.83 -22.12 -17.25
N TYR A 80 -0.46 -22.45 -17.40
CA TYR A 80 -0.99 -23.37 -18.41
C TYR A 80 -1.59 -22.63 -19.58
N VAL A 81 -1.56 -23.25 -20.76
CA VAL A 81 -2.23 -22.70 -21.96
C VAL A 81 -3.73 -22.52 -21.66
N GLY A 82 -4.26 -21.33 -21.96
CA GLY A 82 -5.67 -20.98 -21.63
C GLY A 82 -5.94 -20.73 -20.15
N GLY A 83 -4.91 -20.65 -19.29
CA GLY A 83 -5.03 -20.46 -17.85
C GLY A 83 -5.24 -19.01 -17.38
N MET A 84 -5.62 -18.07 -18.25
CA MET A 84 -5.94 -16.70 -17.88
C MET A 84 -7.24 -16.66 -17.07
N ARG A 85 -7.19 -16.02 -15.90
CA ARG A 85 -8.36 -15.80 -15.03
C ARG A 85 -8.62 -14.32 -14.90
N GLU A 86 -9.87 -13.93 -15.04
CA GLU A 86 -10.34 -12.56 -14.92
C GLU A 86 -11.19 -12.44 -13.65
N THR A 87 -10.97 -11.39 -12.88
CA THR A 87 -11.76 -11.08 -11.69
C THR A 87 -12.12 -9.61 -11.71
N THR A 88 -13.40 -9.28 -11.62
CA THR A 88 -13.83 -7.88 -11.56
C THR A 88 -13.48 -7.24 -10.22
N LEU A 89 -13.39 -5.91 -10.18
CA LEU A 89 -13.13 -5.18 -8.93
C LEU A 89 -14.24 -5.47 -7.89
N LYS A 90 -15.49 -5.56 -8.32
CA LYS A 90 -16.64 -5.91 -7.47
C LYS A 90 -16.45 -7.26 -6.78
N GLU A 91 -16.05 -8.28 -7.53
CA GLU A 91 -15.77 -9.61 -6.96
C GLU A 91 -14.54 -9.63 -6.06
N MET A 92 -13.51 -8.87 -6.41
CA MET A 92 -12.30 -8.76 -5.60
C MET A 92 -12.59 -8.10 -4.25
N LEU A 93 -13.38 -7.02 -4.22
CA LEU A 93 -13.80 -6.36 -2.99
C LEU A 93 -14.66 -7.26 -2.11
N ALA A 94 -15.53 -8.08 -2.70
CA ALA A 94 -16.36 -9.02 -1.95
C ALA A 94 -15.57 -10.18 -1.33
N LYS A 95 -14.54 -10.67 -2.02
CA LYS A 95 -13.76 -11.85 -1.60
C LYS A 95 -12.53 -11.49 -0.77
N LYS A 96 -11.76 -10.48 -1.20
CA LYS A 96 -10.46 -10.10 -0.62
C LYS A 96 -10.22 -8.60 -0.78
N PRO A 97 -10.90 -7.73 0.00
CA PRO A 97 -10.76 -6.28 -0.12
C PRO A 97 -9.33 -5.78 0.12
N GLU A 98 -8.58 -6.44 1.01
CA GLU A 98 -7.19 -6.09 1.29
C GLU A 98 -6.33 -6.13 0.02
N LYS A 99 -6.58 -7.14 -0.83
CA LYS A 99 -5.81 -7.36 -2.07
C LYS A 99 -5.94 -6.20 -3.06
N VAL A 100 -7.08 -5.53 -3.07
CA VAL A 100 -7.34 -4.38 -3.95
C VAL A 100 -6.38 -3.24 -3.61
N ILE A 101 -6.24 -2.93 -2.33
CA ILE A 101 -5.34 -1.86 -1.85
C ILE A 101 -3.88 -2.28 -2.02
N GLU A 102 -3.52 -3.50 -1.64
CA GLU A 102 -2.16 -4.03 -1.81
C GLU A 102 -1.69 -3.93 -3.27
N LEU A 103 -2.51 -4.33 -4.24
CA LEU A 103 -2.18 -4.26 -5.66
C LEU A 103 -2.06 -2.81 -6.15
N ALA A 104 -2.93 -1.91 -5.68
CA ALA A 104 -2.86 -0.49 -6.03
C ALA A 104 -1.55 0.15 -5.53
N VAL A 105 -1.19 -0.07 -4.26
CA VAL A 105 0.05 0.45 -3.67
C VAL A 105 1.28 -0.20 -4.32
N LYS A 106 1.29 -1.52 -4.51
CA LYS A 106 2.39 -2.24 -5.18
C LYS A 106 2.66 -1.71 -6.59
N GLY A 107 1.61 -1.36 -7.33
CA GLY A 107 1.74 -0.74 -8.65
C GLY A 107 2.41 0.64 -8.64
N MET A 108 2.30 1.38 -7.52
CA MET A 108 2.87 2.71 -7.34
C MET A 108 4.27 2.71 -6.70
N LEU A 109 4.71 1.58 -6.15
CA LEU A 109 6.06 1.42 -5.61
C LEU A 109 7.07 1.08 -6.72
N PRO A 110 8.37 1.35 -6.50
CA PRO A 110 9.41 0.96 -7.43
C PRO A 110 9.40 -0.54 -7.74
N LYS A 111 9.80 -0.90 -8.95
CA LYS A 111 10.02 -2.30 -9.33
C LYS A 111 11.40 -2.75 -8.83
N GLY A 112 11.52 -4.00 -8.43
CA GLY A 112 12.79 -4.57 -8.00
C GLY A 112 12.88 -4.89 -6.50
N PRO A 113 14.07 -5.25 -5.99
CA PRO A 113 14.26 -5.69 -4.61
C PRO A 113 13.87 -4.65 -3.57
N LEU A 114 14.25 -3.39 -3.79
CA LEU A 114 13.93 -2.27 -2.88
C LEU A 114 12.42 -2.04 -2.78
N GLY A 115 11.70 -2.03 -3.91
CA GLY A 115 10.25 -1.89 -3.92
C GLY A 115 9.53 -3.05 -3.24
N ARG A 116 10.04 -4.27 -3.35
CA ARG A 116 9.52 -5.43 -2.60
C ARG A 116 9.74 -5.29 -1.09
N ALA A 117 10.88 -4.76 -0.66
CA ALA A 117 11.14 -4.46 0.75
C ALA A 117 10.19 -3.39 1.29
N MET A 118 9.94 -2.32 0.53
CA MET A 118 8.96 -1.28 0.88
C MET A 118 7.55 -1.86 1.01
N ASN A 119 7.13 -2.73 0.08
CA ASN A 119 5.79 -3.34 0.11
C ASN A 119 5.57 -4.24 1.32
N LYS A 120 6.61 -4.84 1.90
CA LYS A 120 6.51 -5.64 3.14
C LYS A 120 6.17 -4.82 4.38
N LYS A 121 6.28 -3.51 4.33
CA LYS A 121 5.92 -2.58 5.42
C LYS A 121 4.45 -2.12 5.35
N LEU A 122 3.70 -2.60 4.37
CA LEU A 122 2.27 -2.35 4.24
C LEU A 122 1.47 -3.49 4.87
N PHE A 123 0.55 -3.14 5.74
CA PHE A 123 -0.40 -4.06 6.37
C PHE A 123 -1.82 -3.56 6.10
N VAL A 124 -2.66 -4.41 5.55
CA VAL A 124 -4.04 -4.04 5.17
C VAL A 124 -5.01 -4.96 5.88
N TYR A 125 -6.04 -4.38 6.47
CA TYR A 125 -7.10 -5.09 7.18
C TYR A 125 -8.46 -4.69 6.61
N ALA A 126 -9.35 -5.68 6.42
CA ALA A 126 -10.70 -5.45 5.92
C ALA A 126 -11.55 -4.66 6.92
N GLY A 127 -11.47 -5.01 8.20
CA GLY A 127 -12.21 -4.37 9.29
C GLY A 127 -11.46 -3.22 9.95
N SER A 128 -12.00 -2.77 11.08
CA SER A 128 -11.45 -1.66 11.89
C SER A 128 -10.32 -2.08 12.83
N GLU A 129 -10.17 -3.39 13.10
CA GLU A 129 -9.20 -3.91 14.06
C GLU A 129 -7.88 -4.27 13.36
N HIS A 130 -6.76 -4.00 14.04
CA HIS A 130 -5.43 -4.41 13.59
C HIS A 130 -4.64 -5.06 14.74
N LYS A 131 -3.60 -5.85 14.41
CA LYS A 131 -2.82 -6.61 15.39
C LYS A 131 -1.54 -5.90 15.85
N HIS A 132 -1.41 -4.59 15.62
CA HIS A 132 -0.18 -3.82 15.82
C HIS A 132 -0.29 -2.76 16.91
N GLU A 133 -1.02 -3.05 18.00
CA GLU A 133 -1.17 -2.10 19.12
C GLU A 133 0.14 -1.86 19.87
N ALA A 134 0.98 -2.90 19.98
CA ALA A 134 2.26 -2.83 20.67
C ALA A 134 3.23 -1.81 20.04
N GLN A 135 3.11 -1.56 18.74
CA GLN A 135 3.92 -0.58 18.01
C GLN A 135 3.45 0.87 18.19
N LYS A 136 2.31 1.10 18.85
CA LYS A 136 1.70 2.42 19.10
C LYS A 136 1.64 3.27 17.82
N PRO A 137 0.89 2.84 16.80
CA PRO A 137 0.84 3.55 15.53
C PRO A 137 0.18 4.93 15.70
N GLU A 138 0.73 5.94 15.01
CA GLU A 138 0.17 7.28 14.92
C GLU A 138 -0.91 7.32 13.83
N VAL A 139 -2.00 8.06 14.06
CA VAL A 139 -3.06 8.23 13.05
C VAL A 139 -2.57 9.19 11.97
N LEU A 140 -2.69 8.77 10.71
CA LEU A 140 -2.33 9.56 9.54
C LEU A 140 -3.56 9.71 8.62
N THR A 141 -3.87 10.94 8.23
CA THR A 141 -4.94 11.28 7.28
C THR A 141 -4.35 11.90 6.02
N PHE A 142 -4.93 11.58 4.84
CA PHE A 142 -4.52 12.11 3.53
C PHE A 142 -5.60 13.02 2.93
#